data_d9025c94c59f1223b6883de94339b1b2
#
_entry.id   d9025c94c59f1223b6883de94339b1b2
#
_cell.length_a   1.000
_cell.length_b   1.000
_cell.length_c   1.000
_cell.angle_alpha   90.00
_cell.angle_beta   90.00
_cell.angle_gamma   90.00
#
_symmetry.space_group_name_H-M   'P 1'
#
loop_
_entity.id
_entity.type
_entity.pdbx_description
1 polymer ?
#
loop_
_entity_poly.entity_id
_entity_poly.type
_entity_poly.pdbx_seq_one_letter_code
_entity_poly.pdbx_strand_id
1 'polypeptide(L)'
;MPVTQDRMEESLTEKLATHLTRPVDEETRQRGRLHLLDWLGCVAGALSTDSGKRNAGDHEHATSWLGNILEMDDIHRTSILHPGPVIWPAVEIKFPSMDKLLDAAIRGYEAIISIGTTFDSQHYSFFHNTATAGVFGSAVVCLPMIEPTKDDYANVLGLVGSVAGGLWQLRHEQSDAKQWHIAHAFRTGWAASLAVANGNSG
;
A
#
# COMPACT_ATOMS: atom_id res chain seq x y z
N MET A 1 -36.84 30.31 9.94
CA MET A 1 -36.45 29.18 10.79
C MET A 1 -35.02 28.82 10.40
N PRO A 2 -34.07 28.78 11.32
CA PRO A 2 -32.70 28.37 10.97
C PRO A 2 -32.74 26.88 10.65
N VAL A 3 -32.24 26.54 9.47
CA VAL A 3 -31.98 25.16 9.06
C VAL A 3 -30.89 24.64 10.03
N THR A 4 -31.25 23.70 10.87
CA THR A 4 -30.30 22.92 11.66
C THR A 4 -29.35 22.26 10.69
N GLN A 5 -28.07 22.65 10.73
CA GLN A 5 -27.00 21.89 10.12
C GLN A 5 -26.99 20.53 10.80
N ASP A 6 -27.60 19.55 10.16
CA ASP A 6 -27.41 18.16 10.48
C ASP A 6 -25.89 17.93 10.40
N ARG A 7 -25.24 17.57 11.51
CA ARG A 7 -23.86 17.12 11.50
C ARG A 7 -23.84 15.87 10.64
N MET A 8 -23.41 16.03 9.40
CA MET A 8 -23.14 14.87 8.55
C MET A 8 -22.19 13.94 9.32
N GLU A 9 -22.57 12.71 9.48
CA GLU A 9 -21.73 11.71 10.14
C GLU A 9 -20.43 11.58 9.36
N GLU A 10 -19.27 11.60 10.04
CA GLU A 10 -17.95 11.50 9.41
C GLU A 10 -17.87 10.23 8.56
N SER A 11 -17.49 10.36 7.29
CA SER A 11 -17.39 9.24 6.36
C SER A 11 -16.32 8.23 6.81
N LEU A 12 -16.36 7.00 6.29
CA LEU A 12 -15.34 6.00 6.59
C LEU A 12 -13.94 6.45 6.12
N THR A 13 -13.87 7.16 5.00
CA THR A 13 -12.62 7.74 4.49
C THR A 13 -12.04 8.76 5.46
N GLU A 14 -12.87 9.68 5.98
CA GLU A 14 -12.44 10.66 6.97
C GLU A 14 -12.02 10.03 8.29
N LYS A 15 -12.72 9.00 8.76
CA LYS A 15 -12.35 8.22 9.95
C LYS A 15 -10.99 7.55 9.78
N LEU A 16 -10.74 6.93 8.63
CA LEU A 16 -9.43 6.34 8.32
C LEU A 16 -8.36 7.42 8.22
N ALA A 17 -8.61 8.53 7.52
CA ALA A 17 -7.68 9.65 7.41
C ALA A 17 -7.30 10.21 8.78
N THR A 18 -8.27 10.39 9.68
CA THR A 18 -8.03 10.81 11.08
C THR A 18 -7.15 9.79 11.81
N HIS A 19 -7.41 8.49 11.63
CA HIS A 19 -6.59 7.43 12.21
C HIS A 19 -5.13 7.50 11.75
N LEU A 20 -4.89 7.74 10.47
CA LEU A 20 -3.55 7.80 9.87
C LEU A 20 -2.72 9.00 10.33
N THR A 21 -3.33 10.05 10.93
CA THR A 21 -2.57 11.18 11.49
C THR A 21 -2.02 10.93 12.90
N ARG A 22 -2.35 9.80 13.53
CA ARG A 22 -1.89 9.51 14.91
C ARG A 22 -0.37 9.32 14.98
N PRO A 23 0.25 9.68 16.12
CA PRO A 23 1.66 9.39 16.34
C PRO A 23 1.91 7.88 16.32
N VAL A 24 3.07 7.49 15.80
CA VAL A 24 3.58 6.12 15.86
C VAL A 24 4.54 6.01 17.06
N ASP A 25 4.38 4.98 17.88
CA ASP A 25 5.25 4.71 19.01
C ASP A 25 6.51 3.92 18.61
N GLU A 26 7.50 3.88 19.48
CA GLU A 26 8.78 3.23 19.20
C GLU A 26 8.66 1.69 19.17
N GLU A 27 7.77 1.09 19.96
CA GLU A 27 7.55 -0.36 19.92
C GLU A 27 7.04 -0.79 18.53
N THR A 28 6.11 -0.04 17.98
CA THR A 28 5.57 -0.27 16.63
C THR A 28 6.64 -0.07 15.56
N ARG A 29 7.53 0.96 15.70
CA ARG A 29 8.68 1.12 14.80
C ARG A 29 9.64 -0.06 14.85
N GLN A 30 9.91 -0.62 16.04
CA GLN A 30 10.75 -1.82 16.16
C GLN A 30 10.18 -3.01 15.38
N ARG A 31 8.87 -3.22 15.44
CA ARG A 31 8.18 -4.23 14.60
C ARG A 31 8.32 -3.90 13.12
N GLY A 32 8.13 -2.65 12.74
CA GLY A 32 8.33 -2.20 11.34
C GLY A 32 9.72 -2.52 10.81
N ARG A 33 10.78 -2.36 11.64
CA ARG A 33 12.16 -2.74 11.24
C ARG A 33 12.30 -4.23 10.93
N LEU A 34 11.59 -5.09 11.66
CA LEU A 34 11.61 -6.53 11.39
C LEU A 34 10.91 -6.87 10.07
N HIS A 35 9.77 -6.25 9.79
CA HIS A 35 9.08 -6.40 8.50
C HIS A 35 9.92 -5.88 7.33
N LEU A 36 10.62 -4.75 7.50
CA LEU A 36 11.56 -4.24 6.50
C LEU A 36 12.68 -5.26 6.24
N LEU A 37 13.27 -5.83 7.30
CA LEU A 37 14.35 -6.81 7.17
C LEU A 37 13.87 -8.08 6.47
N ASP A 38 12.68 -8.57 6.81
CA ASP A 38 12.03 -9.71 6.17
C ASP A 38 11.85 -9.48 4.65
N TRP A 39 11.24 -8.34 4.30
CA TRP A 39 11.04 -7.98 2.91
C TRP A 39 12.37 -7.82 2.13
N LEU A 40 13.41 -7.21 2.74
CA LEU A 40 14.75 -7.14 2.13
C LEU A 40 15.32 -8.53 1.86
N GLY A 41 15.09 -9.48 2.78
CA GLY A 41 15.45 -10.89 2.58
C GLY A 41 14.74 -11.51 1.38
N CYS A 42 13.44 -11.25 1.23
CA CYS A 42 12.65 -11.70 0.08
C CYS A 42 13.17 -11.13 -1.25
N VAL A 43 13.45 -9.83 -1.30
CA VAL A 43 14.04 -9.16 -2.48
C VAL A 43 15.40 -9.77 -2.83
N ALA A 44 16.29 -9.91 -1.84
CA ALA A 44 17.62 -10.49 -2.04
C ALA A 44 17.54 -11.94 -2.54
N GLY A 45 16.66 -12.74 -1.95
CA GLY A 45 16.42 -14.12 -2.37
C GLY A 45 15.86 -14.21 -3.80
N ALA A 46 14.94 -13.32 -4.15
CA ALA A 46 14.35 -13.26 -5.50
C ALA A 46 15.40 -13.05 -6.60
N LEU A 47 16.45 -12.27 -6.33
CA LEU A 47 17.54 -12.02 -7.29
C LEU A 47 18.31 -13.30 -7.70
N SER A 48 18.21 -14.38 -6.92
CA SER A 48 18.79 -15.67 -7.29
C SER A 48 17.97 -16.43 -8.33
N THR A 49 16.71 -16.09 -8.53
CA THR A 49 15.79 -16.75 -9.47
C THR A 49 15.89 -16.16 -10.87
N ASP A 50 15.47 -16.93 -11.88
CA ASP A 50 15.44 -16.43 -13.27
C ASP A 50 14.42 -15.30 -13.45
N SER A 51 13.26 -15.38 -12.76
CA SER A 51 12.27 -14.31 -12.75
C SER A 51 12.82 -13.04 -12.11
N GLY A 52 13.50 -13.17 -10.97
CA GLY A 52 14.13 -12.03 -10.30
C GLY A 52 15.21 -11.36 -11.16
N LYS A 53 16.07 -12.14 -11.80
CA LYS A 53 17.10 -11.62 -12.71
C LYS A 53 16.52 -10.85 -13.90
N ARG A 54 15.42 -11.35 -14.48
CA ARG A 54 14.75 -10.67 -15.62
C ARG A 54 14.17 -9.32 -15.20
N ASN A 55 13.69 -9.21 -13.95
CA ASN A 55 12.97 -8.03 -13.48
C ASN A 55 13.81 -7.05 -12.66
N ALA A 56 15.07 -7.39 -12.32
CA ALA A 56 15.93 -6.58 -11.45
C ALA A 56 16.46 -5.28 -12.08
N GLY A 57 16.48 -5.16 -13.39
CA GLY A 57 17.21 -4.07 -14.08
C GLY A 57 16.37 -3.05 -14.84
N ASP A 58 15.15 -3.37 -15.20
CA ASP A 58 14.43 -2.64 -16.26
C ASP A 58 13.20 -1.87 -15.80
N HIS A 59 12.86 -1.90 -14.51
CA HIS A 59 11.60 -1.33 -14.03
C HIS A 59 11.82 -0.33 -12.90
N GLU A 60 11.25 0.81 -13.06
CA GLU A 60 10.99 1.73 -11.95
C GLU A 60 10.26 0.97 -10.83
N HIS A 61 10.81 0.99 -9.62
CA HIS A 61 10.33 0.23 -8.47
C HIS A 61 10.35 -1.31 -8.65
N ALA A 62 11.45 -1.84 -9.20
CA ALA A 62 11.66 -3.27 -9.36
C ALA A 62 11.47 -4.08 -8.06
N THR A 63 11.77 -3.48 -6.91
CA THR A 63 11.64 -4.12 -5.60
C THR A 63 10.20 -4.48 -5.23
N SER A 64 9.19 -3.77 -5.76
CA SER A 64 7.77 -4.15 -5.60
C SER A 64 7.45 -5.47 -6.31
N TRP A 65 8.11 -5.72 -7.45
CA TRP A 65 8.02 -6.99 -8.15
C TRP A 65 8.78 -8.10 -7.41
N LEU A 66 10.04 -7.83 -7.06
CA LEU A 66 10.93 -8.80 -6.43
C LEU A 66 10.43 -9.25 -5.05
N GLY A 67 9.83 -8.36 -4.29
CA GLY A 67 9.41 -8.63 -2.92
C GLY A 67 8.43 -9.79 -2.75
N ASN A 68 7.70 -10.19 -3.82
CA ASN A 68 6.70 -11.27 -3.75
C ASN A 68 7.03 -12.49 -4.65
N ILE A 69 8.16 -12.50 -5.38
CA ILE A 69 8.48 -13.62 -6.29
C ILE A 69 8.54 -14.97 -5.56
N LEU A 70 9.08 -14.97 -4.34
CA LEU A 70 9.28 -16.20 -3.56
C LEU A 70 8.06 -16.62 -2.74
N GLU A 71 7.01 -15.78 -2.66
CA GLU A 71 5.83 -16.02 -1.80
C GLU A 71 6.23 -16.26 -0.32
N MET A 72 7.33 -15.63 0.15
CA MET A 72 7.86 -15.77 1.50
C MET A 72 7.69 -14.49 2.33
N ASP A 73 7.20 -13.44 1.68
CA ASP A 73 6.89 -12.15 2.29
C ASP A 73 5.71 -12.23 3.26
N ASP A 74 5.55 -11.20 4.07
CA ASP A 74 4.54 -11.15 5.11
C ASP A 74 3.10 -11.21 4.57
N ILE A 75 2.23 -11.86 5.35
CA ILE A 75 0.82 -12.06 5.02
C ILE A 75 -0.06 -11.60 6.18
N HIS A 76 -1.03 -10.76 5.91
CA HIS A 76 -2.12 -10.52 6.85
C HIS A 76 -3.25 -11.54 6.64
N ARG A 77 -3.37 -12.48 7.58
CA ARG A 77 -4.22 -13.67 7.43
C ARG A 77 -5.70 -13.37 7.22
N THR A 78 -6.23 -12.42 7.99
CA THR A 78 -7.68 -12.11 7.96
C THR A 78 -8.07 -11.43 6.66
N SER A 79 -7.24 -10.51 6.15
CA SER A 79 -7.48 -9.82 4.87
C SER A 79 -6.99 -10.60 3.66
N ILE A 80 -6.25 -11.70 3.86
CA ILE A 80 -5.68 -12.53 2.80
C ILE A 80 -4.92 -11.67 1.77
N LEU A 81 -3.96 -10.89 2.25
CA LEU A 81 -3.15 -9.99 1.42
C LEU A 81 -1.69 -9.93 1.90
N HIS A 82 -0.81 -9.50 1.00
CA HIS A 82 0.62 -9.34 1.21
C HIS A 82 0.96 -7.84 1.31
N PRO A 83 1.11 -7.28 2.52
CA PRO A 83 1.34 -5.83 2.64
C PRO A 83 2.76 -5.41 2.25
N GLY A 84 3.78 -6.14 2.68
CA GLY A 84 5.19 -5.76 2.54
C GLY A 84 5.60 -5.38 1.12
N PRO A 85 5.32 -6.22 0.09
CA PRO A 85 5.70 -5.92 -1.29
C PRO A 85 5.07 -4.66 -1.89
N VAL A 86 4.01 -4.15 -1.28
CA VAL A 86 3.32 -2.92 -1.71
C VAL A 86 3.77 -1.71 -0.89
N ILE A 87 4.28 -1.92 0.32
CA ILE A 87 4.66 -0.84 1.25
C ILE A 87 6.16 -0.53 1.17
N TRP A 88 7.02 -1.56 1.27
CA TRP A 88 8.45 -1.37 1.40
C TRP A 88 9.19 -0.87 0.17
N PRO A 89 8.68 -0.97 -1.09
CA PRO A 89 9.32 -0.27 -2.21
C PRO A 89 9.45 1.24 -2.00
N ALA A 90 8.71 1.82 -1.06
CA ALA A 90 8.89 3.21 -0.63
C ALA A 90 10.31 3.53 -0.12
N VAL A 91 11.16 2.53 0.21
CA VAL A 91 12.59 2.75 0.54
C VAL A 91 13.37 3.38 -0.62
N GLU A 92 12.89 3.22 -1.85
CA GLU A 92 13.47 3.85 -3.05
C GLU A 92 13.13 5.34 -3.13
N ILE A 93 12.17 5.81 -2.34
CA ILE A 93 11.79 7.21 -2.23
C ILE A 93 12.64 7.86 -1.15
N LYS A 94 13.01 9.11 -1.35
CA LYS A 94 13.83 9.86 -0.38
C LYS A 94 13.01 10.28 0.84
N PHE A 95 13.27 9.66 1.98
CA PHE A 95 12.75 10.09 3.28
C PHE A 95 13.80 10.87 4.08
N PRO A 96 13.39 11.81 4.95
CA PRO A 96 14.32 12.59 5.78
C PRO A 96 15.11 11.74 6.79
N SER A 97 14.50 10.63 7.27
CA SER A 97 15.13 9.70 8.23
C SER A 97 14.47 8.33 8.15
N MET A 98 15.14 7.33 8.75
CA MET A 98 14.58 5.98 8.90
C MET A 98 13.27 5.99 9.71
N ASP A 99 13.16 6.79 10.76
CA ASP A 99 11.95 6.86 11.56
C ASP A 99 10.77 7.42 10.76
N LYS A 100 11.00 8.41 9.89
CA LYS A 100 9.97 8.92 8.97
C LYS A 100 9.52 7.87 7.95
N LEU A 101 10.43 7.08 7.41
CA LEU A 101 10.10 5.94 6.56
C LEU A 101 9.27 4.90 7.31
N LEU A 102 9.67 4.55 8.54
CA LEU A 102 8.94 3.58 9.37
C LEU A 102 7.54 4.08 9.72
N ASP A 103 7.40 5.35 10.12
CA ASP A 103 6.10 5.96 10.39
C ASP A 103 5.18 5.90 9.16
N ALA A 104 5.74 6.21 7.99
CA ALA A 104 5.01 6.13 6.72
C ALA A 104 4.60 4.70 6.38
N ALA A 105 5.53 3.74 6.53
CA ALA A 105 5.27 2.33 6.27
C ALA A 105 4.17 1.79 7.20
N ILE A 106 4.23 2.08 8.50
CA ILE A 106 3.21 1.67 9.48
C ILE A 106 1.83 2.18 9.08
N ARG A 107 1.71 3.47 8.69
CA ARG A 107 0.45 4.02 8.17
C ARG A 107 0.00 3.33 6.90
N GLY A 108 0.92 2.99 6.01
CA GLY A 108 0.64 2.18 4.81
C GLY A 108 0.07 0.81 5.16
N TYR A 109 0.68 0.10 6.15
CA TYR A 109 0.14 -1.16 6.67
C TYR A 109 -1.25 -0.99 7.27
N GLU A 110 -1.48 0.05 8.07
CA GLU A 110 -2.80 0.35 8.63
C GLU A 110 -3.85 0.57 7.53
N ALA A 111 -3.51 1.33 6.49
CA ALA A 111 -4.42 1.59 5.39
C ALA A 111 -4.76 0.32 4.59
N ILE A 112 -3.76 -0.43 4.12
CA ILE A 112 -4.00 -1.65 3.32
C ILE A 112 -4.77 -2.71 4.11
N ILE A 113 -4.45 -2.88 5.40
CA ILE A 113 -5.12 -3.87 6.25
C ILE A 113 -6.56 -3.43 6.56
N SER A 114 -6.78 -2.15 6.91
CA SER A 114 -8.11 -1.63 7.19
C SER A 114 -9.05 -1.81 6.00
N ILE A 115 -8.60 -1.49 4.79
CA ILE A 115 -9.37 -1.70 3.56
C ILE A 115 -9.55 -3.22 3.31
N GLY A 116 -8.48 -4.00 3.38
CA GLY A 116 -8.54 -5.44 3.13
C GLY A 116 -9.44 -6.22 4.07
N THR A 117 -9.64 -5.76 5.32
CA THR A 117 -10.56 -6.41 6.27
C THR A 117 -12.03 -6.20 5.93
N THR A 118 -12.36 -5.27 5.03
CA THR A 118 -13.73 -5.06 4.56
C THR A 118 -14.11 -6.02 3.43
N PHE A 119 -13.16 -6.74 2.85
CA PHE A 119 -13.40 -7.65 1.74
C PHE A 119 -14.00 -8.97 2.23
N ASP A 120 -15.01 -9.43 1.54
CA ASP A 120 -15.65 -10.71 1.79
C ASP A 120 -15.20 -11.80 0.79
N SER A 121 -15.77 -12.99 0.91
CA SER A 121 -15.48 -14.12 0.00
C SER A 121 -15.91 -13.83 -1.44
N GLN A 122 -16.92 -12.99 -1.65
CA GLN A 122 -17.37 -12.61 -3.00
C GLN A 122 -16.32 -11.72 -3.66
N HIS A 123 -15.79 -10.70 -2.96
CA HIS A 123 -14.67 -9.91 -3.46
C HIS A 123 -13.48 -10.83 -3.82
N TYR A 124 -13.07 -11.71 -2.90
CA TYR A 124 -11.94 -12.61 -3.10
C TYR A 124 -12.13 -13.60 -4.25
N SER A 125 -13.36 -13.90 -4.66
CA SER A 125 -13.61 -14.78 -5.81
C SER A 125 -13.30 -14.12 -7.16
N PHE A 126 -13.31 -12.80 -7.24
CA PHE A 126 -13.10 -12.03 -8.47
C PHE A 126 -11.81 -11.19 -8.47
N PHE A 127 -11.35 -10.73 -7.30
CA PHE A 127 -10.27 -9.76 -7.19
C PHE A 127 -9.13 -10.27 -6.31
N HIS A 128 -7.92 -9.87 -6.66
CA HIS A 128 -6.72 -10.09 -5.85
C HIS A 128 -6.67 -9.05 -4.72
N ASN A 129 -6.91 -9.47 -3.49
CA ASN A 129 -6.99 -8.56 -2.33
C ASN A 129 -5.78 -7.64 -2.20
N THR A 130 -4.56 -8.17 -2.41
CA THR A 130 -3.33 -7.35 -2.38
C THR A 130 -3.35 -6.26 -3.45
N ALA A 131 -3.86 -6.54 -4.64
CA ALA A 131 -3.95 -5.54 -5.70
C ALA A 131 -4.99 -4.46 -5.36
N THR A 132 -6.19 -4.89 -4.93
CA THR A 132 -7.29 -3.96 -4.63
C THR A 132 -6.97 -3.07 -3.43
N ALA A 133 -6.52 -3.65 -2.30
CA ALA A 133 -6.17 -2.87 -1.11
C ALA A 133 -4.80 -2.19 -1.22
N GLY A 134 -3.90 -2.73 -2.05
CA GLY A 134 -2.53 -2.27 -2.17
C GLY A 134 -2.38 -0.83 -2.65
N VAL A 135 -3.26 -0.37 -3.54
CA VAL A 135 -3.23 1.03 -4.00
C VAL A 135 -3.42 2.02 -2.84
N PHE A 136 -4.23 1.66 -1.82
CA PHE A 136 -4.45 2.50 -0.64
C PHE A 136 -3.20 2.52 0.26
N GLY A 137 -2.61 1.35 0.52
CA GLY A 137 -1.39 1.25 1.33
C GLY A 137 -0.22 2.00 0.69
N SER A 138 0.01 1.80 -0.61
CA SER A 138 1.10 2.48 -1.33
C SER A 138 0.88 3.99 -1.41
N ALA A 139 -0.35 4.46 -1.62
CA ALA A 139 -0.65 5.89 -1.62
C ALA A 139 -0.34 6.53 -0.27
N VAL A 140 -0.71 5.87 0.82
CA VAL A 140 -0.46 6.36 2.18
C VAL A 140 1.03 6.37 2.52
N VAL A 141 1.78 5.31 2.18
CA VAL A 141 3.24 5.28 2.47
C VAL A 141 4.02 6.31 1.67
N CYS A 142 3.58 6.65 0.46
CA CYS A 142 4.27 7.61 -0.41
C CYS A 142 3.91 9.08 -0.11
N LEU A 143 2.77 9.35 0.53
CA LEU A 143 2.28 10.70 0.81
C LEU A 143 3.17 11.53 1.77
N PRO A 144 3.87 10.95 2.79
CA PRO A 144 4.74 11.70 3.70
C PRO A 144 5.92 12.47 3.08
N MET A 145 6.05 12.45 1.77
CA MET A 145 6.95 13.38 1.06
C MET A 145 6.60 14.86 1.29
N ILE A 146 5.34 15.15 1.72
CA ILE A 146 4.79 16.51 1.89
C ILE A 146 4.36 16.85 3.33
N GLU A 147 4.64 16.04 4.34
CA GLU A 147 4.06 16.21 5.70
C GLU A 147 2.52 16.28 5.67
N PRO A 148 1.82 15.19 5.38
CA PRO A 148 0.42 15.19 5.01
C PRO A 148 -0.50 15.57 6.16
N THR A 149 -1.55 16.33 5.84
CA THR A 149 -2.70 16.62 6.68
C THR A 149 -3.74 15.50 6.60
N LYS A 150 -4.79 15.57 7.45
CA LYS A 150 -5.96 14.69 7.35
C LYS A 150 -6.59 14.74 5.96
N ASP A 151 -6.73 15.96 5.40
CA ASP A 151 -7.37 16.14 4.10
C ASP A 151 -6.53 15.55 2.96
N ASP A 152 -5.20 15.60 3.06
CA ASP A 152 -4.32 14.93 2.09
C ASP A 152 -4.50 13.41 2.14
N TYR A 153 -4.62 12.81 3.33
CA TYR A 153 -4.95 11.39 3.45
C TYR A 153 -6.33 11.08 2.84
N ALA A 154 -7.36 11.88 3.12
CA ALA A 154 -8.69 11.68 2.56
C ALA A 154 -8.67 11.75 1.03
N ASN A 155 -8.00 12.77 0.46
CA ASN A 155 -7.87 12.97 -0.98
C ASN A 155 -7.14 11.80 -1.66
N VAL A 156 -6.01 11.35 -1.10
CA VAL A 156 -5.28 10.25 -1.73
C VAL A 156 -6.05 8.93 -1.68
N LEU A 157 -6.77 8.66 -0.59
CA LEU A 157 -7.65 7.50 -0.47
C LEU A 157 -8.80 7.55 -1.49
N GLY A 158 -9.39 8.73 -1.74
CA GLY A 158 -10.41 8.93 -2.75
C GLY A 158 -9.88 8.68 -4.17
N LEU A 159 -8.74 9.27 -4.52
CA LEU A 159 -8.12 9.08 -5.84
C LEU A 159 -7.85 7.61 -6.13
N VAL A 160 -7.17 6.88 -5.23
CA VAL A 160 -6.84 5.47 -5.47
C VAL A 160 -8.06 4.56 -5.42
N GLY A 161 -9.09 4.92 -4.65
CA GLY A 161 -10.35 4.19 -4.62
C GLY A 161 -11.04 4.12 -5.99
N SER A 162 -10.88 5.16 -6.81
CA SER A 162 -11.46 5.22 -8.16
C SER A 162 -10.78 4.28 -9.17
N VAL A 163 -9.59 3.76 -8.87
CA VAL A 163 -8.77 2.92 -9.78
C VAL A 163 -8.37 1.58 -9.17
N ALA A 164 -8.86 1.27 -7.96
CA ALA A 164 -8.61 0.00 -7.31
C ALA A 164 -9.15 -1.17 -8.14
N GLY A 165 -8.38 -2.28 -8.20
CA GLY A 165 -8.76 -3.40 -9.06
C GLY A 165 -7.84 -4.60 -8.90
N GLY A 166 -7.62 -5.32 -10.01
CA GLY A 166 -6.78 -6.52 -10.06
C GLY A 166 -7.61 -7.80 -10.11
N LEU A 167 -8.00 -8.21 -11.34
CA LEU A 167 -8.81 -9.41 -11.54
C LEU A 167 -8.06 -10.68 -11.16
N TRP A 168 -8.74 -11.61 -10.48
CA TRP A 168 -8.17 -12.88 -10.01
C TRP A 168 -8.09 -13.97 -11.08
N GLN A 169 -8.22 -13.62 -12.38
CA GLN A 169 -8.12 -14.54 -13.53
C GLN A 169 -6.82 -15.37 -13.51
N LEU A 170 -5.73 -14.77 -13.05
CA LEU A 170 -4.42 -15.41 -12.91
C LEU A 170 -4.41 -16.70 -12.04
N ARG A 171 -5.46 -16.97 -11.25
CA ARG A 171 -5.60 -18.23 -10.49
C ARG A 171 -5.75 -19.45 -11.38
N HIS A 172 -6.16 -19.27 -12.63
CA HIS A 172 -6.48 -20.31 -13.58
C HIS A 172 -5.43 -20.45 -14.69
N GLU A 173 -4.37 -19.62 -14.64
CA GLU A 173 -3.37 -19.55 -15.70
C GLU A 173 -1.95 -19.44 -15.11
N GLN A 174 -0.96 -19.98 -15.81
CA GLN A 174 0.45 -19.68 -15.51
C GLN A 174 0.79 -18.28 -16.03
N SER A 175 1.03 -17.34 -15.12
CA SER A 175 1.20 -15.95 -15.45
C SER A 175 1.98 -15.24 -14.34
N ASP A 176 2.80 -14.26 -14.72
CA ASP A 176 3.47 -13.33 -13.78
C ASP A 176 2.52 -12.18 -13.33
N ALA A 177 1.22 -12.28 -13.65
CA ALA A 177 0.26 -11.21 -13.39
C ALA A 177 0.08 -10.91 -11.89
N LYS A 178 0.33 -11.87 -10.99
CA LYS A 178 0.30 -11.62 -9.55
C LYS A 178 1.32 -10.57 -9.13
N GLN A 179 2.58 -10.72 -9.56
CA GLN A 179 3.65 -9.78 -9.28
C GLN A 179 3.42 -8.44 -10.00
N TRP A 180 2.87 -8.49 -11.22
CA TRP A 180 2.45 -7.28 -11.94
C TRP A 180 1.39 -6.49 -11.17
N HIS A 181 0.39 -7.14 -10.59
CA HIS A 181 -0.62 -6.49 -9.75
C HIS A 181 0.00 -5.73 -8.56
N ILE A 182 0.98 -6.33 -7.92
CA ILE A 182 1.68 -5.73 -6.77
C ILE A 182 2.47 -4.49 -7.21
N ALA A 183 3.26 -4.63 -8.27
CA ALA A 183 4.04 -3.52 -8.83
C ALA A 183 3.11 -2.39 -9.34
N HIS A 184 2.00 -2.75 -9.98
CA HIS A 184 1.00 -1.78 -10.43
C HIS A 184 0.35 -1.04 -9.26
N ALA A 185 -0.01 -1.75 -8.18
CA ALA A 185 -0.58 -1.15 -6.99
C ALA A 185 0.36 -0.11 -6.37
N PHE A 186 1.67 -0.44 -6.27
CA PHE A 186 2.66 0.50 -5.76
C PHE A 186 2.76 1.76 -6.64
N ARG A 187 2.92 1.60 -7.95
CA ARG A 187 3.02 2.73 -8.90
C ARG A 187 1.79 3.61 -8.88
N THR A 188 0.61 3.01 -8.82
CA THR A 188 -0.67 3.73 -8.78
C THR A 188 -0.77 4.58 -7.53
N GLY A 189 -0.45 4.03 -6.37
CA GLY A 189 -0.48 4.79 -5.12
C GLY A 189 0.57 5.90 -5.10
N TRP A 190 1.78 5.65 -5.60
CA TRP A 190 2.80 6.69 -5.74
C TRP A 190 2.36 7.83 -6.66
N ALA A 191 1.80 7.51 -7.83
CA ALA A 191 1.26 8.53 -8.73
C ALA A 191 0.14 9.37 -8.10
N ALA A 192 -0.76 8.74 -7.33
CA ALA A 192 -1.81 9.43 -6.60
C ALA A 192 -1.25 10.36 -5.50
N SER A 193 -0.19 9.93 -4.79
CA SER A 193 0.48 10.77 -3.79
C SER A 193 1.08 12.04 -4.42
N LEU A 194 1.73 11.90 -5.58
CA LEU A 194 2.24 13.04 -6.34
C LEU A 194 1.10 13.96 -6.81
N ALA A 195 -0.04 13.40 -7.21
CA ALA A 195 -1.20 14.21 -7.60
C ALA A 195 -1.70 15.05 -6.43
N VAL A 196 -1.85 14.46 -5.22
CA VAL A 196 -2.25 15.20 -4.03
C VAL A 196 -1.21 16.24 -3.64
N ALA A 197 0.08 15.91 -3.69
CA ALA A 197 1.16 16.86 -3.44
C ALA A 197 1.13 18.09 -4.39
N ASN A 198 0.55 17.92 -5.58
CA ASN A 198 0.30 19.00 -6.54
C ASN A 198 -1.08 19.68 -6.38
N GLY A 199 -1.81 19.40 -5.28
CA GLY A 199 -3.08 20.03 -4.95
C GLY A 199 -4.32 19.42 -5.60
N ASN A 200 -4.22 18.20 -6.17
CA ASN A 200 -5.39 17.51 -6.68
C ASN A 200 -6.19 16.84 -5.55
N SER A 201 -7.50 16.81 -5.68
CA SER A 201 -8.44 16.19 -4.74
C SER A 201 -8.98 14.87 -5.29
N GLY A 202 -9.43 13.98 -4.39
CA GLY A 202 -10.09 12.72 -4.69
C GLY A 202 -11.44 12.55 -4.02
#